data_d72e70f50a22efe6f9c26eb2391c0097
#
_entry.id   d72e70f50a22efe6f9c26eb2391c0097
#
_cell.length_a   1.000
_cell.length_b   1.000
_cell.length_c   1.000
_cell.angle_alpha   90.00
_cell.angle_beta   90.00
_cell.angle_gamma   90.00
#
_symmetry.space_group_name_H-M   'P 1'
#
loop_
_entity.id
_entity.type
_entity.pdbx_description
1 polymer ?
#
loop_
_entity_poly.entity_id
_entity_poly.type
_entity_poly.pdbx_seq_one_letter_code
_entity_poly.pdbx_strand_id
1 'polypeptide(L)'
;QIINEQSRDLTDLRIQGLIDDFRHIEMEKMLGNLLEAQGKNERIKNFPFPRQYANMSRYFTGIFIFLLPFSMIPELSQLGTIGITASVFITVLVAWIYIMMEVVGDYSENPFQGMSNDIPMYSLCRTIEIDLLQMLNEKDIPKKVKSVDDILM
;
A
#
# COMPACT_ATOMS: atom_id res chain seq x y z
N GLN A 1 11.14 16.42 -12.88
CA GLN A 1 11.00 17.66 -13.70
C GLN A 1 10.41 18.80 -12.87
N ILE A 2 9.25 18.63 -12.20
CA ILE A 2 8.58 19.69 -11.42
C ILE A 2 9.49 20.26 -10.32
N ILE A 3 10.16 19.42 -9.53
CA ILE A 3 11.07 19.89 -8.45
C ILE A 3 12.24 20.69 -9.01
N ASN A 4 12.77 20.33 -10.19
CA ASN A 4 13.82 21.10 -10.84
C ASN A 4 13.35 22.48 -11.33
N GLU A 5 12.10 22.60 -11.76
CA GLU A 5 11.50 23.89 -12.11
C GLU A 5 11.33 24.75 -10.87
N GLN A 6 10.82 24.18 -9.78
CA GLN A 6 10.71 24.89 -8.49
C GLN A 6 12.07 25.39 -7.98
N SER A 7 13.14 24.60 -8.11
CA SER A 7 14.48 25.04 -7.75
C SER A 7 14.98 26.20 -8.62
N ARG A 8 14.65 26.21 -9.91
CA ARG A 8 14.94 27.36 -10.80
C ARG A 8 14.16 28.60 -10.39
N ASP A 9 12.86 28.45 -10.12
CA ASP A 9 12.02 29.55 -9.66
C ASP A 9 12.55 30.16 -8.34
N LEU A 10 13.00 29.33 -7.39
CA LEU A 10 13.64 29.79 -6.17
C LEU A 10 14.95 30.57 -6.44
N THR A 11 15.73 30.10 -7.40
CA THR A 11 16.95 30.79 -7.82
C THR A 11 16.64 32.16 -8.44
N ASP A 12 15.60 32.22 -9.27
CA ASP A 12 15.16 33.47 -9.89
C ASP A 12 14.62 34.46 -8.87
N LEU A 13 13.84 34.00 -7.89
CA LEU A 13 13.36 34.84 -6.77
C LEU A 13 14.51 35.40 -5.92
N ARG A 14 15.57 34.63 -5.74
CA ARG A 14 16.79 35.09 -5.06
C ARG A 14 17.50 36.16 -5.88
N ILE A 15 17.67 35.97 -7.19
CA ILE A 15 18.32 36.92 -8.09
C ILE A 15 17.55 38.25 -8.12
N GLN A 16 16.21 38.19 -8.05
CA GLN A 16 15.34 39.36 -7.96
C GLN A 16 15.38 40.05 -6.56
N GLY A 17 16.07 39.47 -5.59
CA GLY A 17 16.18 40.01 -4.24
C GLY A 17 14.90 39.86 -3.39
N LEU A 18 13.94 39.00 -3.81
CA LEU A 18 12.70 38.73 -3.10
C LEU A 18 12.88 37.77 -1.92
N ILE A 19 13.91 36.95 -1.97
CA ILE A 19 14.30 36.05 -0.88
C ILE A 19 15.80 36.21 -0.58
N ASP A 20 16.18 36.09 0.68
CA ASP A 20 17.57 36.11 1.12
C ASP A 20 18.26 34.77 0.94
N ASP A 21 19.59 34.75 1.04
CA ASP A 21 20.39 33.54 0.86
C ASP A 21 20.04 32.42 1.87
N PHE A 22 19.72 32.77 3.13
CA PHE A 22 19.37 31.78 4.13
C PHE A 22 18.03 31.12 3.83
N ARG A 23 17.01 31.88 3.46
CA ARG A 23 15.72 31.35 3.05
C ARG A 23 15.80 30.50 1.78
N HIS A 24 16.62 30.94 0.83
CA HIS A 24 16.85 30.16 -0.39
C HIS A 24 17.44 28.78 -0.06
N ILE A 25 18.49 28.72 0.78
CA ILE A 25 19.11 27.46 1.20
C ILE A 25 18.11 26.56 1.95
N GLU A 26 17.26 27.13 2.81
CA GLU A 26 16.27 26.37 3.56
C GLU A 26 15.18 25.78 2.65
N MET A 27 14.71 26.56 1.67
CA MET A 27 13.73 26.09 0.68
C MET A 27 14.32 25.01 -0.24
N GLU A 28 15.57 25.17 -0.71
CA GLU A 28 16.27 24.15 -1.49
C GLU A 28 16.43 22.84 -0.70
N LYS A 29 16.74 22.93 0.59
CA LYS A 29 16.79 21.76 1.47
C LYS A 29 15.43 21.06 1.57
N MET A 30 14.34 21.83 1.63
CA MET A 30 12.98 21.26 1.63
C MET A 30 12.67 20.54 0.31
N LEU A 31 13.04 21.12 -0.84
CA LEU A 31 12.90 20.44 -2.14
C LEU A 31 13.72 19.15 -2.20
N GLY A 32 14.94 19.16 -1.63
CA GLY A 32 15.74 17.96 -1.48
C GLY A 32 15.06 16.87 -0.64
N ASN A 33 14.43 17.24 0.47
CA ASN A 33 13.67 16.32 1.31
C ASN A 33 12.45 15.73 0.59
N LEU A 34 11.74 16.54 -0.22
CA LEU A 34 10.63 16.06 -1.05
C LEU A 34 11.10 15.03 -2.09
N LEU A 35 12.24 15.30 -2.74
CA LEU A 35 12.85 14.36 -3.68
C LEU A 35 13.26 13.04 -3.02
N GLU A 36 13.82 13.13 -1.81
CA GLU A 36 14.17 11.95 -1.02
C GLU A 36 12.92 11.15 -0.63
N ALA A 37 11.84 11.82 -0.21
CA ALA A 37 10.56 11.18 0.13
C ALA A 37 9.94 10.50 -1.10
N GLN A 38 9.98 11.14 -2.27
CA GLN A 38 9.56 10.55 -3.53
C GLN A 38 10.36 9.29 -3.84
N GLY A 39 11.68 9.35 -3.74
CA GLY A 39 12.55 8.19 -3.98
C GLY A 39 12.27 7.02 -3.03
N LYS A 40 11.93 7.31 -1.75
CA LYS A 40 11.48 6.29 -0.79
C LYS A 40 10.17 5.63 -1.24
N ASN A 41 9.18 6.40 -1.69
CA ASN A 41 7.91 5.88 -2.19
C ASN A 41 8.08 5.05 -3.47
N GLU A 42 8.92 5.51 -4.40
CA GLU A 42 9.26 4.77 -5.61
C GLU A 42 9.96 3.44 -5.28
N ARG A 43 10.82 3.44 -4.27
CA ARG A 43 11.48 2.23 -3.80
C ARG A 43 10.47 1.24 -3.22
N ILE A 44 9.51 1.67 -2.40
CA ILE A 44 8.46 0.81 -1.85
C ILE A 44 7.62 0.22 -2.99
N LYS A 45 7.28 1.02 -4.00
CA LYS A 45 6.49 0.59 -5.16
C LYS A 45 7.23 -0.41 -6.06
N ASN A 46 8.52 -0.14 -6.33
CA ASN A 46 9.29 -0.86 -7.35
C ASN A 46 10.11 -2.05 -6.79
N PHE A 47 10.24 -2.14 -5.47
CA PHE A 47 10.90 -3.24 -4.78
C PHE A 47 9.90 -3.93 -3.83
N PRO A 48 8.87 -4.59 -4.38
CA PRO A 48 7.98 -5.41 -3.58
C PRO A 48 8.77 -6.52 -2.91
N PHE A 49 8.16 -7.16 -1.93
CA PHE A 49 8.72 -8.33 -1.24
C PHE A 49 9.26 -9.35 -2.26
N PRO A 50 10.41 -10.02 -2.01
CA PRO A 50 11.00 -10.92 -2.99
C PRO A 50 9.99 -11.95 -3.49
N ARG A 51 9.60 -11.88 -4.75
CA ARG A 51 8.61 -12.79 -5.39
C ARG A 51 8.95 -14.26 -5.21
N GLN A 52 10.24 -14.58 -5.10
CA GLN A 52 10.68 -15.95 -4.84
C GLN A 52 10.16 -16.45 -3.47
N TYR A 53 10.16 -15.59 -2.45
CA TYR A 53 9.67 -15.97 -1.13
C TYR A 53 8.14 -16.12 -1.12
N ALA A 54 7.41 -15.21 -1.73
CA ALA A 54 5.95 -15.29 -1.85
C ALA A 54 5.53 -16.55 -2.64
N ASN A 55 6.21 -16.86 -3.75
CA ASN A 55 5.95 -18.09 -4.50
C ASN A 55 6.23 -19.35 -3.69
N MET A 56 7.31 -19.38 -2.91
CA MET A 56 7.63 -20.53 -2.04
C MET A 56 6.56 -20.73 -0.96
N SER A 57 6.07 -19.66 -0.33
CA SER A 57 4.95 -19.72 0.61
C SER A 57 3.72 -20.37 -0.01
N ARG A 58 3.35 -19.95 -1.22
CA ARG A 58 2.22 -20.52 -1.98
C ARG A 58 2.40 -22.02 -2.27
N TYR A 59 3.60 -22.44 -2.67
CA TYR A 59 3.87 -23.87 -2.89
C TYR A 59 3.77 -24.67 -1.59
N PHE A 60 4.35 -24.17 -0.49
CA PHE A 60 4.26 -24.86 0.80
C PHE A 60 2.82 -24.93 1.33
N THR A 61 2.05 -23.85 1.19
CA THR A 61 0.63 -23.84 1.54
C THR A 61 -0.14 -24.85 0.69
N GLY A 62 0.14 -24.94 -0.62
CA GLY A 62 -0.47 -25.93 -1.49
C GLY A 62 -0.16 -27.37 -1.09
N ILE A 63 1.11 -27.68 -0.80
CA ILE A 63 1.54 -28.99 -0.31
C ILE A 63 0.87 -29.30 1.04
N PHE A 64 0.84 -28.35 1.95
CA PHE A 64 0.20 -28.51 3.25
C PHE A 64 -1.29 -28.84 3.10
N ILE A 65 -2.03 -28.09 2.29
CA ILE A 65 -3.46 -28.33 2.03
C ILE A 65 -3.69 -29.70 1.40
N PHE A 66 -2.80 -30.13 0.48
CA PHE A 66 -2.88 -31.44 -0.13
C PHE A 66 -2.66 -32.58 0.87
N LEU A 67 -1.74 -32.40 1.83
CA LEU A 67 -1.45 -33.42 2.86
C LEU A 67 -2.46 -33.46 4.00
N LEU A 68 -3.19 -32.37 4.22
CA LEU A 68 -4.10 -32.19 5.34
C LEU A 68 -5.16 -33.31 5.46
N PRO A 69 -5.87 -33.73 4.38
CA PRO A 69 -6.86 -34.82 4.48
C PRO A 69 -6.25 -36.15 4.89
N PHE A 70 -5.03 -36.46 4.47
CA PHE A 70 -4.36 -37.71 4.83
C PHE A 70 -4.03 -37.78 6.33
N SER A 71 -3.81 -36.63 6.97
CA SER A 71 -3.59 -36.54 8.39
C SER A 71 -4.91 -36.58 9.20
N MET A 72 -5.97 -35.92 8.70
CA MET A 72 -7.23 -35.76 9.42
C MET A 72 -8.11 -37.00 9.39
N ILE A 73 -8.14 -37.75 8.27
CA ILE A 73 -9.00 -38.91 8.10
C ILE A 73 -8.72 -40.01 9.12
N PRO A 74 -7.45 -40.48 9.34
CA PRO A 74 -7.17 -41.53 10.29
C PRO A 74 -7.59 -41.19 11.72
N GLU A 75 -7.36 -39.97 12.16
CA GLU A 75 -7.67 -39.52 13.52
C GLU A 75 -9.19 -39.46 13.77
N LEU A 76 -9.94 -38.90 12.83
CA LEU A 76 -11.37 -38.72 12.96
C LEU A 76 -12.19 -39.97 12.59
N SER A 77 -11.61 -40.89 11.80
CA SER A 77 -12.30 -42.16 11.48
C SER A 77 -12.60 -43.05 12.68
N GLN A 78 -11.88 -42.85 13.77
CA GLN A 78 -12.16 -43.57 15.04
C GLN A 78 -13.56 -43.24 15.61
N LEU A 79 -14.15 -42.11 15.21
CA LEU A 79 -15.51 -41.69 15.56
C LEU A 79 -16.59 -42.24 14.61
N GLY A 80 -16.21 -43.17 13.72
CA GLY A 80 -17.13 -43.78 12.76
C GLY A 80 -17.49 -42.84 11.59
N THR A 81 -18.66 -43.05 10.99
CA THR A 81 -19.12 -42.28 9.81
C THR A 81 -19.23 -40.78 10.09
N ILE A 82 -19.61 -40.37 11.29
CA ILE A 82 -19.69 -38.96 11.68
C ILE A 82 -18.30 -38.33 11.66
N GLY A 83 -17.28 -39.04 12.14
CA GLY A 83 -15.91 -38.58 12.15
C GLY A 83 -15.36 -38.34 10.72
N ILE A 84 -15.67 -39.27 9.78
CA ILE A 84 -15.25 -39.12 8.39
C ILE A 84 -15.92 -37.91 7.75
N THR A 85 -17.21 -37.70 7.98
CA THR A 85 -17.91 -36.51 7.47
C THR A 85 -17.34 -35.22 8.07
N ALA A 86 -17.10 -35.21 9.38
CA ALA A 86 -16.51 -34.07 10.07
C ALA A 86 -15.09 -33.77 9.55
N SER A 87 -14.28 -34.79 9.21
CA SER A 87 -12.93 -34.57 8.69
C SER A 87 -12.92 -33.78 7.38
N VAL A 88 -13.92 -34.02 6.51
CA VAL A 88 -14.06 -33.26 5.25
C VAL A 88 -14.34 -31.78 5.54
N PHE A 89 -15.31 -31.49 6.42
CA PHE A 89 -15.64 -30.10 6.77
C PHE A 89 -14.46 -29.38 7.42
N ILE A 90 -13.79 -30.01 8.36
CA ILE A 90 -12.64 -29.44 9.05
C ILE A 90 -11.50 -29.19 8.05
N THR A 91 -11.21 -30.15 7.18
CA THR A 91 -10.17 -29.99 6.15
C THR A 91 -10.46 -28.82 5.21
N VAL A 92 -11.71 -28.70 4.73
CA VAL A 92 -12.12 -27.59 3.87
C VAL A 92 -12.00 -26.25 4.58
N LEU A 93 -12.43 -26.18 5.84
CA LEU A 93 -12.37 -24.95 6.64
C LEU A 93 -10.93 -24.50 6.88
N VAL A 94 -10.06 -25.43 7.27
CA VAL A 94 -8.64 -25.14 7.48
C VAL A 94 -7.97 -24.72 6.17
N ALA A 95 -8.21 -25.44 5.08
CA ALA A 95 -7.69 -25.10 3.75
C ALA A 95 -8.15 -23.70 3.32
N TRP A 96 -9.42 -23.38 3.53
CA TRP A 96 -9.95 -22.06 3.22
C TRP A 96 -9.26 -20.95 4.00
N ILE A 97 -9.03 -21.14 5.31
CA ILE A 97 -8.31 -20.16 6.14
C ILE A 97 -6.89 -19.91 5.58
N TYR A 98 -6.14 -20.97 5.28
CA TYR A 98 -4.78 -20.83 4.75
C TYR A 98 -4.75 -20.15 3.37
N ILE A 99 -5.69 -20.48 2.48
CA ILE A 99 -5.81 -19.82 1.18
C ILE A 99 -6.13 -18.33 1.37
N MET A 100 -7.05 -17.99 2.28
CA MET A 100 -7.40 -16.59 2.53
C MET A 100 -6.23 -15.82 3.12
N MET A 101 -5.43 -16.40 4.01
CA MET A 101 -4.21 -15.77 4.53
C MET A 101 -3.20 -15.48 3.41
N GLU A 102 -3.02 -16.40 2.48
CA GLU A 102 -2.14 -16.23 1.33
C GLU A 102 -2.63 -15.10 0.41
N VAL A 103 -3.93 -15.08 0.12
CA VAL A 103 -4.57 -14.03 -0.70
C VAL A 103 -4.42 -12.65 -0.05
N VAL A 104 -4.66 -12.54 1.27
CA VAL A 104 -4.48 -11.27 2.00
C VAL A 104 -3.02 -10.83 1.98
N GLY A 105 -2.08 -11.77 2.09
CA GLY A 105 -0.65 -11.50 1.95
C GLY A 105 -0.29 -10.91 0.59
N ASP A 106 -0.76 -11.51 -0.49
CA ASP A 106 -0.54 -11.03 -1.87
C ASP A 106 -1.09 -9.60 -2.07
N TYR A 107 -2.31 -9.33 -1.59
CA TYR A 107 -2.92 -8.00 -1.70
C TYR A 107 -2.22 -6.92 -0.87
N SER A 108 -1.54 -7.30 0.20
CA SER A 108 -0.84 -6.37 1.09
C SER A 108 0.57 -6.02 0.60
N GLU A 109 1.04 -6.64 -0.48
CA GLU A 109 2.42 -6.51 -0.95
C GLU A 109 2.73 -5.12 -1.54
N ASN A 110 1.77 -4.47 -2.18
CA ASN A 110 1.97 -3.18 -2.86
C ASN A 110 0.88 -2.17 -2.47
N PRO A 111 1.21 -1.17 -1.62
CA PRO A 111 0.23 -0.23 -1.07
C PRO A 111 -0.24 0.86 -2.05
N PHE A 112 0.19 0.84 -3.33
CA PHE A 112 -0.06 1.90 -4.31
C PHE A 112 -0.72 1.40 -5.60
N GLN A 113 -1.43 0.27 -5.56
CA GLN A 113 -2.12 -0.29 -6.73
C GLN A 113 -3.53 0.29 -6.95
N GLY A 114 -4.09 0.98 -5.96
CA GLY A 114 -5.45 1.50 -5.99
C GLY A 114 -6.50 0.47 -5.61
N MET A 115 -6.12 -0.52 -4.80
CA MET A 115 -7.03 -1.50 -4.24
C MET A 115 -7.77 -0.94 -3.01
N SER A 116 -8.83 -1.61 -2.56
CA SER A 116 -9.68 -1.15 -1.46
C SER A 116 -8.94 -0.95 -0.12
N ASN A 117 -7.84 -1.66 0.09
CA ASN A 117 -7.02 -1.58 1.31
C ASN A 117 -5.73 -0.77 1.12
N ASP A 118 -5.55 -0.17 -0.04
CA ASP A 118 -4.36 0.61 -0.35
C ASP A 118 -4.45 2.03 0.21
N ILE A 119 -3.32 2.73 0.17
CA ILE A 119 -3.25 4.12 0.59
C ILE A 119 -4.03 4.97 -0.43
N PRO A 120 -5.04 5.78 0.00
CA PRO A 120 -5.85 6.61 -0.86
C PRO A 120 -5.08 7.84 -1.34
N MET A 121 -4.13 7.64 -2.27
CA MET A 121 -3.19 8.68 -2.73
C MET A 121 -3.90 9.90 -3.29
N TYR A 122 -4.97 9.70 -4.07
CA TYR A 122 -5.72 10.81 -4.66
C TYR A 122 -6.42 11.66 -3.61
N SER A 123 -7.03 11.04 -2.61
CA SER A 123 -7.68 11.73 -1.50
C SER A 123 -6.67 12.50 -0.65
N LEU A 124 -5.50 11.91 -0.44
CA LEU A 124 -4.41 12.52 0.32
C LEU A 124 -3.83 13.74 -0.39
N CYS A 125 -3.55 13.64 -1.70
CA CYS A 125 -3.12 14.76 -2.52
C CYS A 125 -4.16 15.89 -2.54
N ARG A 126 -5.47 15.54 -2.66
CA ARG A 126 -6.55 16.52 -2.63
C ARG A 126 -6.64 17.25 -1.28
N THR A 127 -6.41 16.55 -0.18
CA THR A 127 -6.41 17.16 1.16
C THR A 127 -5.26 18.17 1.30
N ILE A 128 -4.05 17.78 0.88
CA ILE A 128 -2.87 18.67 0.88
C ILE A 128 -3.10 19.89 -0.02
N GLU A 129 -3.68 19.70 -1.20
CA GLU A 129 -4.02 20.80 -2.12
C GLU A 129 -4.99 21.80 -1.47
N ILE A 130 -6.03 21.30 -0.82
CA ILE A 130 -7.00 22.14 -0.09
C ILE A 130 -6.31 22.94 1.01
N ASP A 131 -5.49 22.30 1.82
CA ASP A 131 -4.77 22.94 2.92
C ASP A 131 -3.83 24.05 2.40
N LEU A 132 -3.09 23.79 1.33
CA LEU A 132 -2.21 24.77 0.70
C LEU A 132 -2.98 25.98 0.14
N LEU A 133 -4.10 25.74 -0.57
CA LEU A 133 -4.91 26.81 -1.12
C LEU A 133 -5.57 27.67 -0.01
N GLN A 134 -5.95 27.03 1.11
CA GLN A 134 -6.44 27.77 2.28
C GLN A 134 -5.36 28.63 2.91
N MET A 135 -4.14 28.13 3.02
CA MET A 135 -2.99 28.91 3.54
C MET A 135 -2.67 30.11 2.65
N LEU A 136 -2.87 29.99 1.33
CA LEU A 136 -2.69 31.06 0.35
C LEU A 136 -3.89 32.02 0.29
N ASN A 137 -4.97 31.78 1.02
CA ASN A 137 -6.24 32.52 0.97
C ASN A 137 -6.87 32.55 -0.44
N GLU A 138 -6.69 31.47 -1.21
CA GLU A 138 -7.34 31.32 -2.51
C GLU A 138 -8.86 31.12 -2.33
N LYS A 139 -9.64 31.67 -3.29
CA LYS A 139 -11.11 31.61 -3.22
C LYS A 139 -11.70 30.35 -3.88
N ASP A 140 -10.99 29.81 -4.85
CA ASP A 140 -11.43 28.61 -5.58
C ASP A 140 -10.78 27.36 -4.98
N ILE A 141 -11.43 26.82 -3.95
CA ILE A 141 -10.93 25.63 -3.23
C ILE A 141 -11.69 24.41 -3.73
N PRO A 142 -11.00 23.38 -4.25
CA PRO A 142 -11.62 22.16 -4.72
C PRO A 142 -12.31 21.41 -3.56
N LYS A 143 -13.38 20.68 -3.87
CA LYS A 143 -14.09 19.87 -2.88
C LYS A 143 -13.29 18.63 -2.50
N LYS A 144 -13.43 18.20 -1.26
CA LYS A 144 -12.90 16.93 -0.78
C LYS A 144 -13.39 15.76 -1.63
N VAL A 145 -12.54 14.77 -1.83
CA VAL A 145 -12.93 13.52 -2.50
C VAL A 145 -13.94 12.80 -1.62
N LYS A 146 -15.05 12.37 -2.23
CA LYS A 146 -16.05 11.56 -1.54
C LYS A 146 -15.68 10.08 -1.67
N SER A 147 -15.93 9.32 -0.62
CA SER A 147 -15.86 7.86 -0.71
C SER A 147 -16.90 7.33 -1.70
N VAL A 148 -16.53 6.32 -2.47
CA VAL A 148 -17.44 5.54 -3.31
C VAL A 148 -17.50 4.14 -2.67
N ASP A 149 -18.71 3.69 -2.29
CA ASP A 149 -18.92 2.42 -1.58
C ASP A 149 -18.07 2.28 -0.30
N ASP A 150 -17.98 3.38 0.48
CA ASP A 150 -17.16 3.51 1.69
C ASP A 150 -15.63 3.35 1.47
N ILE A 151 -15.18 3.31 0.23
CA ILE A 151 -13.76 3.25 -0.14
C ILE A 151 -13.29 4.64 -0.60
N LEU A 152 -12.22 5.15 0.01
CA LEU A 152 -11.50 6.34 -0.45
C LEU A 152 -10.39 5.91 -1.40
N MET A 153 -10.34 6.51 -2.60
CA MET A 153 -9.26 6.31 -3.56
C MET A 153 -8.37 7.54 -3.70
#